data_a29809e3bcbc6e225445eab8350bed68
#
_entry.id   a29809e3bcbc6e225445eab8350bed68
#
_cell.length_a   1.000
_cell.length_b   1.000
_cell.length_c   1.000
_cell.angle_alpha   90.00
_cell.angle_beta   90.00
_cell.angle_gamma   90.00
#
_symmetry.space_group_name_H-M   'P 1'
#
loop_
_entity.id
_entity.type
_entity.pdbx_description
1 polymer ?
#
loop_
_entity_poly.entity_id
_entity_poly.type
_entity_poly.pdbx_seq_one_letter_code
_entity_poly.pdbx_strand_id
1 'polypeptide(L)'
;MRHSRFFFFLISLVTSSLLSTTFSQTLLSDSVPDYQNLNVQKLESSIRFELSQMNFNPDLKSIYIKNWYGSHNFQPVWIQIPINTFKIDTLLNFISHIGVHGLKPDQLNFNIITKLLNDLKNEMLTYSQLAVLDTKVSAIYIQYCAGLKYGFINPGIFEAYHKSVQQVDSVFIITCFKAQKTHLLNYLSRIQPRTKAYLSLQAEKDNYINFVDSVFTPIPVLANNQTIKLGTSHPSIPLIARRLMISGELPYDPMYLSSYLTFNYKLLKALNIFRNKTGLLIDEEIGNNTINALNLTFAEYINKIDVNLERLRWVPLTSLGKKYIRVNVADMTLNAFKNDTVALSMKVCVGRQKNSTPLLQSKIFELVINPTWTVPNSIIINEIAKIAMKDHSYFERNHIRVYLQGEEIDPSTIDWTKITINHQPYKLVQDSGSANSLGRIKFNFKNPFSVYLHDTNAKGALKRHDRAISHGCVRVEKPLELVNFCFPDLKPVYVTQNQKNDLLKDKIRHSIDLKVISKAGKEALKSNPKSMKIDRLRLNPFIPIIMDYKTCFINPKGKIQFRNDIYSLDSLLNIQLLAIHQH
;
A
#
# COMPACT_ATOMS: atom_id res chain seq x y z
N MET A 1 8.42 -48.23 19.06
CA MET A 1 7.94 -49.41 18.29
C MET A 1 7.30 -48.88 17.02
N ARG A 2 8.00 -49.07 15.88
CA ARG A 2 7.57 -49.74 14.61
C ARG A 2 6.34 -49.06 13.95
N HIS A 3 6.32 -48.62 12.67
CA HIS A 3 6.94 -49.19 11.45
C HIS A 3 7.11 -48.13 10.37
N SER A 4 8.26 -48.14 9.77
CA SER A 4 8.63 -47.67 8.45
C SER A 4 7.89 -48.48 7.37
N ARG A 5 7.39 -47.82 6.30
CA ARG A 5 7.06 -48.47 5.03
C ARG A 5 7.75 -47.73 3.88
N PHE A 6 8.84 -48.33 3.44
CA PHE A 6 9.47 -48.14 2.13
C PHE A 6 8.53 -48.66 1.05
N PHE A 7 8.27 -47.86 0.01
CA PHE A 7 7.71 -48.33 -1.26
C PHE A 7 8.83 -48.28 -2.32
N PHE A 8 9.29 -49.44 -2.73
CA PHE A 8 10.09 -49.66 -3.94
C PHE A 8 9.16 -49.55 -5.15
N PHE A 9 9.48 -48.70 -6.13
CA PHE A 9 8.91 -48.77 -7.46
C PHE A 9 9.94 -49.37 -8.43
N LEU A 10 9.55 -50.50 -9.03
CA LEU A 10 10.28 -51.21 -10.10
C LEU A 10 10.36 -50.30 -11.34
N ILE A 11 11.57 -50.13 -11.85
CA ILE A 11 11.85 -49.57 -13.17
C ILE A 11 11.71 -50.71 -14.18
N SER A 12 10.66 -50.70 -15.00
CA SER A 12 10.58 -51.50 -16.21
C SER A 12 11.30 -50.78 -17.35
N LEU A 13 12.41 -51.34 -17.80
CA LEU A 13 13.05 -50.91 -19.05
C LEU A 13 12.14 -51.28 -20.24
N VAL A 14 11.56 -50.24 -20.86
CA VAL A 14 11.04 -50.37 -22.23
C VAL A 14 12.09 -49.74 -23.15
N THR A 15 12.81 -50.60 -23.86
CA THR A 15 13.68 -50.19 -24.96
C THR A 15 12.81 -49.80 -26.14
N SER A 16 12.52 -48.50 -26.27
CA SER A 16 12.02 -47.92 -27.51
C SER A 16 13.23 -47.44 -28.33
N SER A 17 13.39 -48.02 -29.50
CA SER A 17 14.32 -47.62 -30.52
C SER A 17 14.11 -46.13 -30.88
N LEU A 18 14.98 -45.28 -30.35
CA LEU A 18 15.10 -43.90 -30.75
C LEU A 18 15.73 -43.86 -32.15
N LEU A 19 14.92 -43.57 -33.14
CA LEU A 19 15.40 -42.94 -34.36
C LEU A 19 16.01 -41.58 -33.94
N SER A 20 17.33 -41.59 -33.74
CA SER A 20 18.13 -40.38 -33.63
C SER A 20 18.15 -39.71 -35.00
N THR A 21 17.18 -38.84 -35.26
CA THR A 21 17.40 -37.77 -36.22
C THR A 21 18.47 -36.88 -35.60
N THR A 22 19.71 -37.13 -35.96
CA THR A 22 20.81 -36.18 -35.78
C THR A 22 20.41 -34.89 -36.53
N PHE A 23 19.77 -33.94 -35.81
CA PHE A 23 19.79 -32.57 -36.23
C PHE A 23 21.26 -32.17 -36.19
N SER A 24 21.89 -32.15 -37.38
CA SER A 24 23.17 -31.52 -37.58
C SER A 24 23.09 -30.13 -37.00
N GLN A 25 23.74 -29.91 -35.85
CA GLN A 25 24.09 -28.58 -35.38
C GLN A 25 25.11 -27.99 -36.35
N THR A 26 24.65 -27.53 -37.50
CA THR A 26 25.37 -26.50 -38.23
C THR A 26 25.38 -25.32 -37.25
N LEU A 27 26.50 -25.13 -36.57
CA LEU A 27 26.89 -23.85 -36.00
C LEU A 27 26.71 -22.85 -37.12
N LEU A 28 25.57 -22.15 -37.13
CA LEU A 28 25.35 -20.98 -38.00
C LEU A 28 26.54 -20.09 -37.69
N SER A 29 27.48 -19.94 -38.66
CA SER A 29 28.59 -19.01 -38.50
C SER A 29 27.99 -17.66 -38.17
N ASP A 30 28.25 -17.18 -36.95
CA ASP A 30 27.70 -15.94 -36.42
C ASP A 30 28.40 -14.77 -37.12
N SER A 31 27.98 -14.50 -38.34
CA SER A 31 28.55 -13.48 -39.22
C SER A 31 27.77 -12.16 -39.06
N VAL A 32 28.49 -11.07 -39.19
CA VAL A 32 27.88 -9.76 -39.38
C VAL A 32 27.11 -9.78 -40.72
N PRO A 33 25.83 -9.39 -40.71
CA PRO A 33 25.01 -9.39 -41.92
C PRO A 33 25.41 -8.26 -42.90
N ASP A 34 25.02 -8.40 -44.15
CA ASP A 34 24.87 -7.25 -45.03
C ASP A 34 23.64 -6.45 -44.56
N TYR A 35 23.85 -5.29 -44.00
CA TYR A 35 22.79 -4.43 -43.44
C TYR A 35 21.87 -3.83 -44.50
N GLN A 36 22.31 -3.80 -45.77
CA GLN A 36 21.47 -3.36 -46.89
C GLN A 36 20.50 -4.48 -47.34
N ASN A 37 20.91 -5.76 -47.19
CA ASN A 37 20.18 -6.93 -47.65
C ASN A 37 20.05 -8.00 -46.54
N LEU A 38 19.48 -7.60 -45.41
CA LEU A 38 19.37 -8.45 -44.24
C LEU A 38 18.51 -9.69 -44.52
N ASN A 39 19.06 -10.88 -44.28
CA ASN A 39 18.32 -12.14 -44.44
C ASN A 39 17.36 -12.37 -43.29
N VAL A 40 16.07 -12.14 -43.56
CA VAL A 40 14.97 -12.24 -42.56
C VAL A 40 14.89 -13.65 -41.95
N GLN A 41 14.97 -14.70 -42.75
CA GLN A 41 14.87 -16.10 -42.29
C GLN A 41 16.02 -16.48 -41.36
N LYS A 42 17.23 -15.95 -41.61
CA LYS A 42 18.38 -16.15 -40.71
C LYS A 42 18.16 -15.42 -39.38
N LEU A 43 17.61 -14.20 -39.40
CA LEU A 43 17.27 -13.46 -38.18
C LEU A 43 16.15 -14.14 -37.40
N GLU A 44 15.08 -14.63 -38.04
CA GLU A 44 14.00 -15.37 -37.43
C GLU A 44 14.52 -16.66 -36.73
N SER A 45 15.44 -17.36 -37.41
CA SER A 45 16.07 -18.56 -36.82
C SER A 45 16.93 -18.21 -35.60
N SER A 46 17.66 -17.10 -35.63
CA SER A 46 18.45 -16.61 -34.50
C SER A 46 17.57 -16.17 -33.33
N ILE A 47 16.45 -15.50 -33.59
CA ILE A 47 15.45 -15.12 -32.57
C ILE A 47 14.85 -16.38 -31.93
N ARG A 48 14.49 -17.40 -32.73
CA ARG A 48 13.98 -18.68 -32.22
C ARG A 48 15.00 -19.34 -31.32
N PHE A 49 16.27 -19.36 -31.71
CA PHE A 49 17.35 -19.93 -30.92
C PHE A 49 17.54 -19.17 -29.60
N GLU A 50 17.65 -17.83 -29.65
CA GLU A 50 17.80 -16.98 -28.46
C GLU A 50 16.67 -17.23 -27.46
N LEU A 51 15.42 -17.22 -27.89
CA LEU A 51 14.27 -17.50 -27.05
C LEU A 51 14.23 -18.94 -26.51
N SER A 52 14.92 -19.89 -27.15
CA SER A 52 15.06 -21.27 -26.63
C SER A 52 16.09 -21.36 -25.51
N GLN A 53 17.14 -20.53 -25.56
CA GLN A 53 18.23 -20.49 -24.58
C GLN A 53 17.90 -19.65 -23.35
N MET A 54 16.98 -18.70 -23.49
CA MET A 54 16.53 -17.90 -22.33
C MET A 54 15.97 -18.84 -21.26
N ASN A 55 16.74 -19.05 -20.19
CA ASN A 55 16.24 -19.64 -18.94
C ASN A 55 15.19 -18.70 -18.37
N PHE A 56 13.97 -18.90 -18.79
CA PHE A 56 12.84 -18.18 -18.23
C PHE A 56 12.71 -18.61 -16.77
N ASN A 57 13.18 -17.77 -15.87
CA ASN A 57 12.55 -17.72 -14.56
C ASN A 57 11.03 -17.79 -14.83
N PRO A 58 10.22 -18.61 -14.14
CA PRO A 58 8.83 -18.88 -14.50
C PRO A 58 7.90 -17.66 -14.34
N ASP A 59 8.40 -16.49 -14.71
CA ASP A 59 7.63 -15.27 -14.83
C ASP A 59 6.71 -15.40 -16.05
N LEU A 60 5.41 -15.30 -15.80
CA LEU A 60 4.36 -15.32 -16.82
C LEU A 60 4.64 -14.37 -17.99
N LYS A 61 5.33 -13.24 -17.77
CA LYS A 61 5.68 -12.27 -18.81
C LYS A 61 6.56 -12.89 -19.88
N SER A 62 7.59 -13.59 -19.48
CA SER A 62 8.55 -14.24 -20.39
C SER A 62 7.88 -15.32 -21.24
N ILE A 63 6.97 -16.10 -20.65
CA ILE A 63 6.18 -17.11 -21.37
C ILE A 63 5.30 -16.44 -22.43
N TYR A 64 4.64 -15.33 -22.10
CA TYR A 64 3.78 -14.62 -23.06
C TYR A 64 4.57 -13.94 -24.19
N ILE A 65 5.77 -13.41 -23.91
CA ILE A 65 6.66 -12.87 -24.95
C ILE A 65 7.06 -13.98 -25.92
N LYS A 66 7.51 -15.12 -25.43
CA LYS A 66 7.86 -16.29 -26.25
C LYS A 66 6.68 -16.74 -27.10
N ASN A 67 5.49 -16.82 -26.54
CA ASN A 67 4.28 -17.20 -27.27
C ASN A 67 3.92 -16.17 -28.35
N TRP A 68 4.15 -14.88 -28.08
CA TRP A 68 3.95 -13.83 -29.09
C TRP A 68 4.85 -14.06 -30.31
N TYR A 69 6.17 -14.20 -30.10
CA TYR A 69 7.10 -14.47 -31.20
C TYR A 69 6.76 -15.77 -31.93
N GLY A 70 6.46 -16.84 -31.19
CA GLY A 70 6.06 -18.12 -31.79
C GLY A 70 4.84 -18.01 -32.70
N SER A 71 3.81 -17.27 -32.28
CA SER A 71 2.59 -17.04 -33.06
C SER A 71 2.78 -16.13 -34.27
N HIS A 72 3.92 -15.45 -34.38
CA HIS A 72 4.30 -14.55 -35.46
C HIS A 72 5.54 -15.05 -36.23
N ASN A 73 5.78 -16.37 -36.25
CA ASN A 73 6.88 -17.03 -36.96
C ASN A 73 8.28 -16.50 -36.57
N PHE A 74 8.45 -16.00 -35.34
CA PHE A 74 9.69 -15.41 -34.82
C PHE A 74 10.15 -14.16 -35.60
N GLN A 75 9.25 -13.49 -36.31
CA GLN A 75 9.58 -12.24 -36.98
C GLN A 75 10.11 -11.20 -36.01
N PRO A 76 11.12 -10.40 -36.39
CA PRO A 76 11.64 -9.35 -35.52
C PRO A 76 10.56 -8.30 -35.22
N VAL A 77 10.53 -7.84 -34.00
CA VAL A 77 9.55 -6.84 -33.51
C VAL A 77 10.13 -5.43 -33.60
N TRP A 78 11.42 -5.29 -33.32
CA TRP A 78 12.11 -4.01 -33.21
C TRP A 78 13.09 -3.75 -34.35
N ILE A 79 13.70 -4.79 -34.87
CA ILE A 79 14.60 -4.69 -36.03
C ILE A 79 13.75 -4.60 -37.31
N GLN A 80 13.66 -3.41 -37.86
CA GLN A 80 12.94 -3.17 -39.12
C GLN A 80 13.86 -3.32 -40.30
N ILE A 81 13.34 -3.67 -41.48
CA ILE A 81 14.09 -3.83 -42.72
C ILE A 81 13.47 -2.91 -43.78
N PRO A 82 14.18 -1.92 -44.32
CA PRO A 82 15.57 -1.53 -43.97
C PRO A 82 15.68 -1.09 -42.51
N ILE A 83 16.89 -1.18 -41.95
CA ILE A 83 17.10 -0.92 -40.50
C ILE A 83 16.66 0.49 -40.13
N ASN A 84 15.78 0.56 -39.16
CA ASN A 84 15.28 1.80 -38.57
C ASN A 84 15.20 1.67 -37.05
N THR A 85 15.92 2.51 -36.33
CA THR A 85 16.02 2.47 -34.86
C THR A 85 15.01 3.35 -34.17
N PHE A 86 14.17 4.11 -34.86
CA PHE A 86 13.27 5.12 -34.31
C PHE A 86 12.40 4.62 -33.16
N LYS A 87 11.86 3.39 -33.24
CA LYS A 87 11.03 2.82 -32.16
C LYS A 87 11.85 2.46 -30.93
N ILE A 88 13.08 1.96 -31.12
CA ILE A 88 13.99 1.65 -30.00
C ILE A 88 14.44 2.95 -29.35
N ASP A 89 14.86 3.95 -30.14
CA ASP A 89 15.22 5.28 -29.63
C ASP A 89 14.06 5.93 -28.86
N THR A 90 12.82 5.79 -29.37
CA THR A 90 11.62 6.26 -28.68
C THR A 90 11.46 5.60 -27.32
N LEU A 91 11.55 4.27 -27.22
CA LEU A 91 11.45 3.55 -25.95
C LEU A 91 12.57 3.96 -24.99
N LEU A 92 13.81 4.03 -25.45
CA LEU A 92 14.96 4.43 -24.64
C LEU A 92 14.82 5.86 -24.12
N ASN A 93 14.25 6.78 -24.90
CA ASN A 93 13.94 8.12 -24.41
C ASN A 93 12.95 8.10 -23.23
N PHE A 94 11.91 7.27 -23.24
CA PHE A 94 11.02 7.10 -22.10
C PHE A 94 11.71 6.46 -20.89
N ILE A 95 12.58 5.48 -21.12
CA ILE A 95 13.34 4.83 -20.05
C ILE A 95 14.36 5.77 -19.43
N SER A 96 15.03 6.63 -20.20
CA SER A 96 15.97 7.62 -19.65
C SER A 96 15.31 8.60 -18.69
N HIS A 97 14.00 8.86 -18.85
CA HIS A 97 13.20 9.72 -17.98
C HIS A 97 12.41 8.96 -16.91
N ILE A 98 12.68 7.65 -16.70
CA ILE A 98 11.91 6.84 -15.74
C ILE A 98 12.07 7.33 -14.30
N GLY A 99 13.03 8.18 -14.02
CA GLY A 99 13.24 8.84 -12.74
C GLY A 99 11.99 9.53 -12.19
N VAL A 100 11.16 10.10 -13.04
CA VAL A 100 9.87 10.71 -12.62
C VAL A 100 8.89 9.68 -12.04
N HIS A 101 9.14 8.39 -12.26
CA HIS A 101 8.37 7.27 -11.75
C HIS A 101 9.00 6.58 -10.55
N GLY A 102 10.14 7.05 -10.05
CA GLY A 102 10.82 6.50 -8.88
C GLY A 102 11.80 5.37 -9.16
N LEU A 103 12.33 5.27 -10.39
CA LEU A 103 13.32 4.27 -10.77
C LEU A 103 14.55 4.93 -11.41
N LYS A 104 15.61 4.15 -11.57
CA LYS A 104 16.80 4.54 -12.35
C LYS A 104 16.77 3.83 -13.70
N PRO A 105 17.25 4.45 -14.80
CA PRO A 105 17.27 3.84 -16.14
C PRO A 105 17.93 2.46 -16.15
N ASP A 106 19.03 2.29 -15.44
CA ASP A 106 19.80 1.03 -15.40
C ASP A 106 19.02 -0.14 -14.77
N GLN A 107 18.01 0.13 -13.96
CA GLN A 107 17.11 -0.91 -13.45
C GLN A 107 16.28 -1.58 -14.56
N LEU A 108 16.24 -0.97 -15.72
CA LEU A 108 15.65 -1.53 -16.95
C LEU A 108 16.72 -1.80 -18.04
N ASN A 109 17.93 -2.15 -17.64
CA ASN A 109 19.03 -2.50 -18.56
C ASN A 109 19.34 -1.41 -19.63
N PHE A 110 19.12 -0.14 -19.30
CA PHE A 110 19.27 0.99 -20.22
C PHE A 110 20.64 1.02 -20.89
N ASN A 111 21.73 0.91 -20.11
CA ASN A 111 23.09 0.96 -20.63
C ASN A 111 23.41 -0.20 -21.57
N ILE A 112 22.89 -1.40 -21.29
CA ILE A 112 23.10 -2.58 -22.15
C ILE A 112 22.43 -2.37 -23.50
N ILE A 113 21.18 -1.91 -23.50
CA ILE A 113 20.45 -1.66 -24.76
C ILE A 113 21.04 -0.49 -25.53
N THR A 114 21.46 0.57 -24.84
CA THR A 114 22.09 1.73 -25.49
C THR A 114 23.38 1.32 -26.19
N LYS A 115 24.21 0.46 -25.57
CA LYS A 115 25.41 -0.08 -26.18
C LYS A 115 25.07 -0.89 -27.46
N LEU A 116 24.17 -1.87 -27.34
CA LEU A 116 23.74 -2.69 -28.47
C LEU A 116 23.14 -1.85 -29.61
N LEU A 117 22.40 -0.80 -29.26
CA LEU A 117 21.84 0.13 -30.27
C LEU A 117 22.92 0.93 -31.00
N ASN A 118 23.97 1.37 -30.31
CA ASN A 118 25.11 2.04 -30.91
C ASN A 118 25.89 1.08 -31.84
N ASP A 119 26.11 -0.17 -31.39
CA ASP A 119 26.75 -1.20 -32.21
C ASP A 119 25.90 -1.50 -33.48
N LEU A 120 24.54 -1.51 -33.35
CA LEU A 120 23.64 -1.64 -34.49
C LEU A 120 23.80 -0.48 -35.51
N LYS A 121 23.85 0.78 -34.98
CA LYS A 121 24.01 1.98 -35.82
C LYS A 121 25.35 2.02 -36.55
N ASN A 122 26.36 1.32 -36.05
CA ASN A 122 27.68 1.16 -36.63
C ASN A 122 27.82 -0.13 -37.48
N GLU A 123 26.72 -0.84 -37.71
CA GLU A 123 26.68 -2.10 -38.50
C GLU A 123 27.63 -3.18 -37.99
N MET A 124 27.75 -3.28 -36.65
CA MET A 124 28.72 -4.20 -36.02
C MET A 124 28.09 -5.47 -35.46
N LEU A 125 26.76 -5.58 -35.38
CA LEU A 125 26.09 -6.71 -34.77
C LEU A 125 25.97 -7.91 -35.70
N THR A 126 26.27 -9.09 -35.18
CA THR A 126 25.98 -10.37 -35.83
C THR A 126 24.48 -10.71 -35.77
N TYR A 127 24.03 -11.73 -36.50
CA TYR A 127 22.62 -12.18 -36.44
C TYR A 127 22.19 -12.60 -35.02
N SER A 128 23.05 -13.25 -34.26
CA SER A 128 22.77 -13.61 -32.85
C SER A 128 22.63 -12.36 -31.98
N GLN A 129 23.48 -11.35 -32.17
CA GLN A 129 23.40 -10.10 -31.41
C GLN A 129 22.17 -9.25 -31.78
N LEU A 130 21.77 -9.27 -33.07
CA LEU A 130 20.49 -8.67 -33.51
C LEU A 130 19.30 -9.37 -32.83
N ALA A 131 19.32 -10.69 -32.74
CA ALA A 131 18.29 -11.47 -32.05
C ALA A 131 18.23 -11.13 -30.55
N VAL A 132 19.40 -11.04 -29.89
CA VAL A 132 19.52 -10.59 -28.49
C VAL A 132 18.95 -9.18 -28.30
N LEU A 133 19.27 -8.25 -29.20
CA LEU A 133 18.73 -6.88 -29.13
C LEU A 133 17.20 -6.88 -29.23
N ASP A 134 16.64 -7.56 -30.24
CA ASP A 134 15.19 -7.58 -30.48
C ASP A 134 14.40 -8.18 -29.30
N THR A 135 14.86 -9.30 -28.76
CA THR A 135 14.24 -9.99 -27.64
C THR A 135 14.39 -9.23 -26.32
N LYS A 136 15.57 -8.65 -26.04
CA LYS A 136 15.79 -7.82 -24.85
C LYS A 136 14.98 -6.54 -24.88
N VAL A 137 14.89 -5.86 -26.01
CA VAL A 137 14.04 -4.65 -26.15
C VAL A 137 12.58 -5.01 -25.93
N SER A 138 12.10 -6.16 -26.43
CA SER A 138 10.75 -6.67 -26.16
C SER A 138 10.53 -6.89 -24.66
N ALA A 139 11.45 -7.55 -23.98
CA ALA A 139 11.35 -7.81 -22.53
C ALA A 139 11.28 -6.52 -21.72
N ILE A 140 12.17 -5.57 -22.00
CA ILE A 140 12.23 -4.27 -21.33
C ILE A 140 10.98 -3.44 -21.62
N TYR A 141 10.49 -3.42 -22.86
CA TYR A 141 9.25 -2.76 -23.22
C TYR A 141 8.06 -3.26 -22.43
N ILE A 142 7.92 -4.59 -22.32
CA ILE A 142 6.85 -5.21 -21.52
C ILE A 142 7.05 -4.92 -20.04
N GLN A 143 8.27 -4.98 -19.51
CA GLN A 143 8.60 -4.66 -18.12
C GLN A 143 8.24 -3.20 -17.80
N TYR A 144 8.62 -2.25 -18.67
CA TYR A 144 8.27 -0.84 -18.56
C TYR A 144 6.75 -0.63 -18.53
N CYS A 145 6.03 -1.17 -19.50
CA CYS A 145 4.58 -1.01 -19.61
C CYS A 145 3.84 -1.66 -18.42
N ALA A 146 4.22 -2.88 -18.05
CA ALA A 146 3.64 -3.60 -16.93
C ALA A 146 3.92 -2.88 -15.60
N GLY A 147 5.17 -2.45 -15.41
CA GLY A 147 5.60 -1.73 -14.21
C GLY A 147 4.84 -0.42 -14.01
N LEU A 148 4.66 0.38 -15.04
CA LEU A 148 3.90 1.62 -14.96
C LEU A 148 2.41 1.39 -14.73
N LYS A 149 1.83 0.31 -15.27
CA LYS A 149 0.40 0.04 -15.15
C LYS A 149 0.02 -0.67 -13.86
N TYR A 150 0.84 -1.61 -13.39
CA TYR A 150 0.51 -2.52 -12.28
C TYR A 150 1.46 -2.44 -11.09
N GLY A 151 2.60 -1.75 -11.25
CA GLY A 151 3.72 -1.71 -10.32
C GLY A 151 4.88 -2.59 -10.78
N PHE A 152 6.09 -2.17 -10.41
CA PHE A 152 7.32 -2.91 -10.70
C PHE A 152 7.55 -4.05 -9.70
N ILE A 153 7.03 -3.89 -8.50
CA ILE A 153 7.12 -4.86 -7.41
C ILE A 153 5.74 -5.49 -7.16
N ASN A 154 5.70 -6.81 -7.05
CA ASN A 154 4.49 -7.51 -6.62
C ASN A 154 4.29 -7.30 -5.10
N PRO A 155 3.23 -6.59 -4.66
CA PRO A 155 3.00 -6.38 -3.24
C PRO A 155 2.73 -7.68 -2.46
N GLY A 156 2.37 -8.78 -3.14
CA GLY A 156 2.14 -10.08 -2.50
C GLY A 156 3.37 -10.71 -1.85
N ILE A 157 4.59 -10.18 -2.12
CA ILE A 157 5.81 -10.61 -1.42
C ILE A 157 5.90 -10.05 0.01
N PHE A 158 5.10 -9.04 0.35
CA PHE A 158 5.06 -8.48 1.70
C PHE A 158 3.89 -9.09 2.48
N GLU A 159 4.18 -9.70 3.62
CA GLU A 159 3.18 -10.33 4.50
C GLU A 159 2.00 -9.41 4.86
N ALA A 160 2.26 -8.10 4.99
CA ALA A 160 1.23 -7.11 5.31
C ALA A 160 0.23 -6.85 4.16
N TYR A 161 0.57 -7.19 2.90
CA TYR A 161 -0.26 -6.87 1.74
C TYR A 161 -1.07 -8.09 1.28
N HIS A 162 -2.38 -8.03 1.53
CA HIS A 162 -3.34 -9.07 1.14
C HIS A 162 -4.28 -8.55 0.03
N LYS A 163 -3.68 -7.95 -0.98
CA LYS A 163 -4.41 -7.47 -2.15
C LYS A 163 -4.16 -8.40 -3.33
N SER A 164 -5.22 -8.77 -4.03
CA SER A 164 -5.07 -9.32 -5.37
C SER A 164 -4.53 -8.20 -6.28
N VAL A 165 -3.29 -8.33 -6.70
CA VAL A 165 -2.73 -7.47 -7.74
C VAL A 165 -3.20 -8.01 -9.07
N GLN A 166 -3.63 -7.11 -9.95
CA GLN A 166 -3.91 -7.50 -11.32
C GLN A 166 -2.60 -7.97 -11.95
N GLN A 167 -2.55 -9.25 -12.31
CA GLN A 167 -1.37 -9.83 -12.94
C GLN A 167 -1.33 -9.48 -14.42
N VAL A 168 -0.14 -9.44 -14.98
CA VAL A 168 0.08 -9.36 -16.41
C VAL A 168 -0.51 -10.62 -17.06
N ASP A 169 -1.41 -10.44 -18.00
CA ASP A 169 -2.03 -11.51 -18.79
C ASP A 169 -1.66 -11.44 -20.27
N SER A 170 -2.04 -12.46 -21.03
CA SER A 170 -1.80 -12.51 -22.47
C SER A 170 -2.44 -11.32 -23.22
N VAL A 171 -3.62 -10.87 -22.79
CA VAL A 171 -4.34 -9.75 -23.41
C VAL A 171 -3.54 -8.45 -23.27
N PHE A 172 -2.93 -8.23 -22.10
CA PHE A 172 -2.06 -7.08 -21.88
C PHE A 172 -0.84 -7.11 -22.83
N ILE A 173 -0.15 -8.25 -22.92
CA ILE A 173 1.03 -8.42 -23.79
C ILE A 173 0.67 -8.19 -25.27
N ILE A 174 -0.43 -8.78 -25.73
CA ILE A 174 -0.95 -8.56 -27.08
C ILE A 174 -1.23 -7.07 -27.32
N THR A 175 -1.82 -6.40 -26.35
CA THR A 175 -2.12 -4.96 -26.43
C THR A 175 -0.84 -4.14 -26.55
N CYS A 176 0.20 -4.46 -25.77
CA CYS A 176 1.50 -3.79 -25.85
C CYS A 176 2.14 -3.94 -27.25
N PHE A 177 2.21 -5.17 -27.78
CA PHE A 177 2.82 -5.40 -29.08
C PHE A 177 2.00 -4.80 -30.24
N LYS A 178 0.67 -4.79 -30.15
CA LYS A 178 -0.16 -4.06 -31.11
C LYS A 178 0.12 -2.56 -31.09
N ALA A 179 0.24 -1.98 -29.88
CA ALA A 179 0.58 -0.57 -29.71
C ALA A 179 1.98 -0.23 -30.25
N GLN A 180 2.96 -1.12 -30.03
CA GLN A 180 4.31 -0.98 -30.59
C GLN A 180 4.29 -0.90 -32.12
N LYS A 181 3.44 -1.69 -32.79
CA LYS A 181 3.31 -1.65 -34.25
C LYS A 181 2.69 -0.34 -34.79
N THR A 182 1.66 0.17 -34.13
CA THR A 182 0.76 1.20 -34.68
C THR A 182 0.87 2.59 -34.06
N HIS A 183 1.12 2.71 -32.75
CA HIS A 183 1.07 4.00 -32.03
C HIS A 183 1.92 4.03 -30.76
N LEU A 184 3.16 3.53 -30.83
CA LEU A 184 4.07 3.37 -29.69
C LEU A 184 4.19 4.62 -28.81
N LEU A 185 4.49 5.78 -29.41
CA LEU A 185 4.68 7.05 -28.68
C LEU A 185 3.44 7.42 -27.86
N ASN A 186 2.25 7.34 -28.45
CA ASN A 186 0.99 7.65 -27.77
C ASN A 186 0.69 6.64 -26.64
N TYR A 187 1.02 5.37 -26.85
CA TYR A 187 0.83 4.33 -25.84
C TYR A 187 1.76 4.55 -24.65
N LEU A 188 3.06 4.75 -24.88
CA LEU A 188 4.04 5.01 -23.81
C LEU A 188 3.70 6.26 -22.99
N SER A 189 3.25 7.34 -23.64
CA SER A 189 2.86 8.57 -22.96
C SER A 189 1.61 8.42 -22.09
N ARG A 190 0.81 7.36 -22.29
CA ARG A 190 -0.49 7.16 -21.61
C ARG A 190 -0.52 6.01 -20.62
N ILE A 191 0.50 5.14 -20.62
CA ILE A 191 0.49 3.90 -19.81
C ILE A 191 0.57 4.16 -18.29
N GLN A 192 1.16 5.28 -17.88
CA GLN A 192 1.28 5.63 -16.46
C GLN A 192 -0.07 5.91 -15.79
N PRO A 193 -0.20 5.76 -14.47
CA PRO A 193 -1.38 6.19 -13.74
C PRO A 193 -1.66 7.68 -13.93
N ARG A 194 -2.92 8.03 -14.25
CA ARG A 194 -3.36 9.42 -14.47
C ARG A 194 -4.18 9.99 -13.33
N THR A 195 -4.10 9.38 -12.16
CA THR A 195 -4.77 9.91 -10.97
C THR A 195 -4.12 11.21 -10.54
N LYS A 196 -4.94 12.16 -10.05
CA LYS A 196 -4.43 13.42 -9.49
C LYS A 196 -3.36 13.18 -8.43
N ALA A 197 -3.53 12.15 -7.59
CA ALA A 197 -2.55 11.80 -6.55
C ALA A 197 -1.18 11.42 -7.14
N TYR A 198 -1.16 10.62 -8.21
CA TYR A 198 0.09 10.19 -8.86
C TYR A 198 0.83 11.36 -9.51
N LEU A 199 0.12 12.13 -10.35
CA LEU A 199 0.70 13.27 -11.06
C LEU A 199 1.17 14.38 -10.11
N SER A 200 0.42 14.63 -9.02
CA SER A 200 0.85 15.61 -8.02
C SER A 200 2.07 15.15 -7.22
N LEU A 201 2.25 13.84 -6.96
CA LEU A 201 3.48 13.33 -6.34
C LEU A 201 4.69 13.44 -7.27
N GLN A 202 4.51 13.22 -8.59
CA GLN A 202 5.57 13.43 -9.57
C GLN A 202 6.02 14.91 -9.55
N ALA A 203 5.07 15.85 -9.61
CA ALA A 203 5.38 17.28 -9.58
C ALA A 203 6.07 17.71 -8.27
N GLU A 204 5.65 17.16 -7.14
CA GLU A 204 6.33 17.43 -5.85
C GLU A 204 7.73 16.81 -5.80
N LYS A 205 7.96 15.66 -6.43
CA LYS A 205 9.29 15.07 -6.53
C LYS A 205 10.27 16.01 -7.23
N ASP A 206 9.85 16.63 -8.32
CA ASP A 206 10.69 17.60 -9.05
C ASP A 206 11.08 18.78 -8.15
N ASN A 207 10.15 19.26 -7.30
CA ASN A 207 10.46 20.28 -6.29
C ASN A 207 11.54 19.81 -5.31
N TYR A 208 11.50 18.55 -4.85
CA TYR A 208 12.49 17.99 -3.91
C TYR A 208 13.85 17.72 -4.58
N ILE A 209 13.88 17.37 -5.87
CA ILE A 209 15.12 17.17 -6.63
C ILE A 209 15.93 18.49 -6.67
N ASN A 210 15.27 19.64 -6.79
CA ASN A 210 15.94 20.95 -6.77
C ASN A 210 16.67 21.25 -5.45
N PHE A 211 16.36 20.53 -4.38
CA PHE A 211 17.02 20.67 -3.07
C PHE A 211 17.99 19.53 -2.76
N VAL A 212 18.15 18.52 -3.61
CA VAL A 212 18.92 17.31 -3.30
C VAL A 212 20.38 17.62 -2.98
N ASP A 213 20.96 18.61 -3.66
CA ASP A 213 22.34 19.06 -3.46
C ASP A 213 22.48 20.08 -2.32
N SER A 214 21.36 20.45 -1.68
CA SER A 214 21.39 21.38 -0.55
C SER A 214 22.00 20.72 0.66
N VAL A 215 23.18 21.17 1.04
CA VAL A 215 23.88 20.69 2.23
C VAL A 215 23.44 21.50 3.44
N PHE A 216 23.04 20.81 4.49
CA PHE A 216 22.79 21.43 5.79
C PHE A 216 23.53 20.68 6.90
N THR A 217 23.95 21.42 7.93
CA THR A 217 24.59 20.82 9.10
C THR A 217 23.55 20.04 9.91
N PRO A 218 23.77 18.75 10.21
CA PRO A 218 22.87 17.98 11.05
C PRO A 218 22.67 18.66 12.41
N ILE A 219 21.42 18.69 12.87
CA ILE A 219 21.05 19.26 14.15
C ILE A 219 21.37 18.22 15.23
N PRO A 220 22.20 18.55 16.24
CA PRO A 220 22.50 17.63 17.33
C PRO A 220 21.23 17.17 18.06
N VAL A 221 21.15 15.87 18.38
CA VAL A 221 20.08 15.33 19.23
C VAL A 221 20.26 15.83 20.66
N LEU A 222 19.13 16.11 21.31
CA LEU A 222 19.11 16.58 22.70
C LEU A 222 19.37 15.42 23.66
N ALA A 223 20.10 15.67 24.73
CA ALA A 223 20.37 14.67 25.75
C ALA A 223 19.11 14.35 26.59
N ASN A 224 18.97 13.08 27.01
CA ASN A 224 18.06 12.63 28.07
C ASN A 224 16.64 13.22 28.05
N ASN A 225 15.92 13.10 26.91
CA ASN A 225 14.54 13.61 26.77
C ASN A 225 14.36 15.12 27.01
N GLN A 226 15.43 15.90 26.93
CA GLN A 226 15.33 17.34 27.00
C GLN A 226 14.53 17.89 25.80
N THR A 227 13.92 19.05 26.00
CA THR A 227 13.22 19.81 24.97
C THR A 227 13.68 21.28 25.00
N ILE A 228 13.67 21.92 23.82
CA ILE A 228 13.89 23.36 23.72
C ILE A 228 12.54 24.03 23.79
N LYS A 229 12.30 24.84 24.83
CA LYS A 229 11.02 25.51 25.07
C LYS A 229 10.95 26.85 24.35
N LEU A 230 9.75 27.26 24.00
CA LEU A 230 9.49 28.59 23.45
C LEU A 230 10.04 29.67 24.41
N GLY A 231 10.69 30.68 23.86
CA GLY A 231 11.33 31.77 24.64
C GLY A 231 12.74 31.45 25.13
N THR A 232 13.25 30.23 24.96
CA THR A 232 14.62 29.86 25.39
C THR A 232 15.63 29.96 24.25
N SER A 233 16.90 30.22 24.56
CA SER A 233 18.00 30.19 23.59
C SER A 233 18.70 28.82 23.63
N HIS A 234 19.08 28.31 22.45
CA HIS A 234 19.78 27.04 22.33
C HIS A 234 20.67 27.02 21.07
N PRO A 235 21.87 26.41 21.10
CA PRO A 235 22.78 26.36 19.95
C PRO A 235 22.22 25.72 18.69
N SER A 236 21.22 24.83 18.83
CA SER A 236 20.57 24.19 17.70
C SER A 236 19.55 25.11 16.98
N ILE A 237 19.14 26.26 17.53
CA ILE A 237 18.12 27.12 16.93
C ILE A 237 18.56 27.67 15.57
N PRO A 238 19.79 28.18 15.37
CA PRO A 238 20.27 28.60 14.05
C PRO A 238 20.24 27.48 13.02
N LEU A 239 20.58 26.25 13.40
CA LEU A 239 20.57 25.07 12.50
C LEU A 239 19.14 24.72 12.10
N ILE A 240 18.21 24.73 13.06
CA ILE A 240 16.77 24.49 12.81
C ILE A 240 16.21 25.56 11.86
N ALA A 241 16.49 26.83 12.13
CA ALA A 241 16.04 27.92 11.28
C ALA A 241 16.58 27.81 9.86
N ARG A 242 17.88 27.53 9.71
CA ARG A 242 18.54 27.32 8.42
C ARG A 242 17.91 26.16 7.65
N ARG A 243 17.64 25.02 8.34
CA ARG A 243 16.99 23.87 7.72
C ARG A 243 15.58 24.19 7.21
N LEU A 244 14.80 24.96 7.99
CA LEU A 244 13.45 25.40 7.60
C LEU A 244 13.46 26.46 6.48
N MET A 245 14.52 27.29 6.41
CA MET A 245 14.71 28.21 5.27
C MET A 245 14.99 27.44 3.97
N ILE A 246 15.87 26.43 4.03
CA ILE A 246 16.19 25.59 2.86
C ILE A 246 14.92 24.90 2.35
N SER A 247 14.09 24.35 3.23
CA SER A 247 12.86 23.62 2.84
C SER A 247 11.62 24.50 2.64
N GLY A 248 11.78 25.82 2.79
CA GLY A 248 10.77 26.83 2.45
C GLY A 248 9.67 27.05 3.48
N GLU A 249 9.74 26.43 4.68
CA GLU A 249 8.77 26.71 5.76
C GLU A 249 9.04 28.05 6.46
N LEU A 250 10.31 28.50 6.49
CA LEU A 250 10.74 29.78 7.00
C LEU A 250 11.24 30.65 5.85
N PRO A 251 10.70 31.86 5.62
CA PRO A 251 11.31 32.79 4.68
C PRO A 251 12.76 33.12 5.05
N TYR A 252 13.59 33.35 4.05
CA TYR A 252 14.99 33.75 4.29
C TYR A 252 15.05 35.01 5.16
N ASP A 253 15.85 34.95 6.22
CA ASP A 253 16.04 36.05 7.16
C ASP A 253 17.46 35.95 7.76
N PRO A 254 18.36 36.91 7.43
CA PRO A 254 19.73 36.91 7.91
C PRO A 254 19.85 36.88 9.44
N MET A 255 18.84 37.37 10.18
CA MET A 255 18.82 37.33 11.63
C MET A 255 19.01 35.90 12.18
N TYR A 256 18.48 34.87 11.48
CA TYR A 256 18.63 33.47 11.88
C TYR A 256 19.99 32.85 11.52
N LEU A 257 20.92 33.61 10.96
CA LEU A 257 22.30 33.18 10.73
C LEU A 257 23.22 33.49 11.92
N SER A 258 22.77 34.26 12.91
CA SER A 258 23.46 34.54 14.14
C SER A 258 23.64 33.30 15.02
N SER A 259 24.74 33.24 15.76
CA SER A 259 25.06 32.13 16.68
C SER A 259 24.22 32.09 17.97
N TYR A 260 23.53 33.18 18.29
CA TYR A 260 22.68 33.30 19.48
C TYR A 260 21.23 33.64 19.07
N LEU A 261 20.36 32.63 19.09
CA LEU A 261 18.95 32.81 18.76
C LEU A 261 18.05 32.20 19.82
N THR A 262 16.95 32.90 20.07
CA THR A 262 15.87 32.45 20.92
C THR A 262 14.80 31.75 20.06
N PHE A 263 14.25 30.65 20.54
CA PHE A 263 13.08 29.99 19.94
C PHE A 263 11.87 30.91 20.07
N ASN A 264 11.56 31.67 19.03
CA ASN A 264 10.49 32.68 19.01
C ASN A 264 9.25 32.19 18.25
N TYR A 265 8.15 32.95 18.33
CA TYR A 265 6.89 32.62 17.67
C TYR A 265 6.97 32.53 16.13
N LYS A 266 7.87 33.29 15.48
CA LYS A 266 8.05 33.22 14.03
C LYS A 266 8.64 31.85 13.64
N LEU A 267 9.64 31.40 14.38
CA LEU A 267 10.23 30.08 14.19
C LEU A 267 9.27 28.95 14.57
N LEU A 268 8.50 29.11 15.66
CA LEU A 268 7.44 28.16 16.05
C LEU A 268 6.40 27.98 14.92
N LYS A 269 5.96 29.06 14.31
CA LYS A 269 5.01 29.02 13.19
C LYS A 269 5.57 28.22 11.99
N ALA A 270 6.81 28.49 11.60
CA ALA A 270 7.49 27.75 10.53
C ALA A 270 7.66 26.25 10.90
N LEU A 271 8.09 25.98 12.13
CA LEU A 271 8.23 24.62 12.64
C LEU A 271 6.90 23.86 12.64
N ASN A 272 5.79 24.50 12.98
CA ASN A 272 4.46 23.88 12.97
C ASN A 272 3.95 23.62 11.54
N ILE A 273 4.35 24.42 10.54
CA ILE A 273 4.13 24.08 9.12
C ILE A 273 4.89 22.80 8.76
N PHE A 274 6.16 22.71 9.13
CA PHE A 274 6.98 21.52 8.93
C PHE A 274 6.40 20.28 9.64
N ARG A 275 6.02 20.42 10.91
CA ARG A 275 5.41 19.33 11.71
C ARG A 275 4.09 18.85 11.10
N ASN A 276 3.25 19.74 10.64
CA ASN A 276 2.01 19.37 9.95
C ASN A 276 2.32 18.58 8.67
N LYS A 277 3.31 19.03 7.88
CA LYS A 277 3.76 18.34 6.66
C LYS A 277 4.31 16.94 6.98
N THR A 278 5.05 16.78 8.07
CA THR A 278 5.71 15.52 8.44
C THR A 278 4.90 14.66 9.42
N GLY A 279 3.70 15.09 9.79
CA GLY A 279 2.81 14.33 10.69
C GLY A 279 3.30 14.27 12.13
N LEU A 280 4.07 15.24 12.58
CA LEU A 280 4.54 15.35 13.96
C LEU A 280 3.53 16.08 14.86
N LEU A 281 3.68 15.91 16.17
CA LEU A 281 2.88 16.64 17.16
C LEU A 281 3.15 18.15 17.03
N ILE A 282 2.08 18.91 17.00
CA ILE A 282 2.13 20.38 17.01
C ILE A 282 2.09 20.82 18.47
N ASP A 283 3.20 21.34 18.95
CA ASP A 283 3.38 21.84 20.32
C ASP A 283 4.36 23.04 20.34
N GLU A 284 4.67 23.57 21.50
CA GLU A 284 5.55 24.72 21.71
C GLU A 284 6.98 24.32 22.17
N GLU A 285 7.31 23.01 22.06
CA GLU A 285 8.61 22.48 22.45
C GLU A 285 9.28 21.77 21.27
N ILE A 286 10.61 21.79 21.19
CA ILE A 286 11.37 21.04 20.19
C ILE A 286 12.03 19.86 20.86
N GLY A 287 11.54 18.66 20.60
CA GLY A 287 12.14 17.42 21.07
C GLY A 287 12.80 16.63 19.93
N ASN A 288 13.44 15.51 20.28
CA ASN A 288 14.22 14.68 19.35
C ASN A 288 13.41 14.15 18.16
N ASN A 289 12.11 13.89 18.30
CA ASN A 289 11.28 13.50 17.15
C ASN A 289 11.27 14.59 16.05
N THR A 290 11.20 15.86 16.45
CA THR A 290 11.26 16.98 15.50
C THR A 290 12.65 17.12 14.90
N ILE A 291 13.70 17.00 15.72
CA ILE A 291 15.11 17.08 15.27
C ILE A 291 15.41 15.95 14.27
N ASN A 292 15.04 14.72 14.58
CA ASN A 292 15.24 13.57 13.69
C ASN A 292 14.54 13.76 12.34
N ALA A 293 13.32 14.32 12.32
CA ALA A 293 12.63 14.63 11.07
C ALA A 293 13.29 15.78 10.28
N LEU A 294 13.79 16.80 10.96
CA LEU A 294 14.55 17.90 10.32
C LEU A 294 15.88 17.41 9.74
N ASN A 295 16.48 16.39 10.34
CA ASN A 295 17.73 15.80 9.89
C ASN A 295 17.57 14.86 8.69
N LEU A 296 16.35 14.48 8.30
CA LEU A 296 16.14 13.73 7.06
C LEU A 296 16.62 14.54 5.86
N THR A 297 17.43 13.91 5.03
CA THR A 297 17.94 14.49 3.79
C THR A 297 16.83 14.60 2.72
N PHE A 298 17.04 15.46 1.74
CA PHE A 298 16.09 15.53 0.62
C PHE A 298 16.06 14.24 -0.20
N ALA A 299 17.16 13.52 -0.30
CA ALA A 299 17.23 12.21 -0.92
C ALA A 299 16.35 11.18 -0.20
N GLU A 300 16.28 11.20 1.14
CA GLU A 300 15.37 10.32 1.90
C GLU A 300 13.90 10.68 1.68
N TYR A 301 13.57 11.97 1.54
CA TYR A 301 12.22 12.38 1.15
C TYR A 301 11.86 11.94 -0.27
N ILE A 302 12.80 12.03 -1.24
CA ILE A 302 12.63 11.55 -2.61
C ILE A 302 12.38 10.03 -2.60
N ASN A 303 13.19 9.25 -1.87
CA ASN A 303 12.97 7.82 -1.71
C ASN A 303 11.57 7.52 -1.15
N LYS A 304 11.09 8.31 -0.19
CA LYS A 304 9.74 8.17 0.35
C LYS A 304 8.67 8.50 -0.69
N ILE A 305 8.89 9.46 -1.57
CA ILE A 305 8.00 9.74 -2.72
C ILE A 305 8.00 8.54 -3.67
N ASP A 306 9.17 7.99 -4.00
CA ASP A 306 9.34 6.90 -4.96
C ASP A 306 8.62 5.61 -4.54
N VAL A 307 8.74 5.19 -3.28
CA VAL A 307 8.01 4.03 -2.77
C VAL A 307 6.49 4.27 -2.75
N ASN A 308 6.03 5.51 -2.60
CA ASN A 308 4.61 5.83 -2.65
C ASN A 308 4.08 5.97 -4.09
N LEU A 309 4.90 6.38 -5.06
CA LEU A 309 4.58 6.27 -6.48
C LEU A 309 4.38 4.79 -6.87
N GLU A 310 5.23 3.88 -6.39
CA GLU A 310 5.04 2.44 -6.59
C GLU A 310 3.70 1.95 -6.00
N ARG A 311 3.39 2.28 -4.76
CA ARG A 311 2.13 1.91 -4.11
C ARG A 311 0.88 2.43 -4.83
N LEU A 312 0.98 3.59 -5.47
CA LEU A 312 -0.13 4.15 -6.26
C LEU A 312 -0.41 3.38 -7.55
N ARG A 313 0.57 2.63 -8.07
CA ARG A 313 0.39 1.73 -9.22
C ARG A 313 -0.38 0.46 -8.87
N TRP A 314 -0.29 -0.02 -7.63
CA TRP A 314 -0.90 -1.28 -7.19
C TRP A 314 -2.43 -1.28 -7.10
N VAL A 315 -3.07 -0.12 -6.99
CA VAL A 315 -4.51 -0.02 -6.80
C VAL A 315 -5.13 0.98 -7.78
N PRO A 316 -5.83 0.50 -8.80
CA PRO A 316 -6.67 1.36 -9.62
C PRO A 316 -7.84 1.89 -8.77
N LEU A 317 -7.85 3.18 -8.44
CA LEU A 317 -8.94 3.81 -7.67
C LEU A 317 -10.29 3.74 -8.37
N THR A 318 -10.28 3.62 -9.69
CA THR A 318 -11.49 3.43 -10.52
C THR A 318 -12.29 2.20 -10.15
N SER A 319 -11.66 1.19 -9.51
CA SER A 319 -12.34 -0.03 -9.05
C SER A 319 -13.19 0.17 -7.78
N LEU A 320 -13.02 1.28 -7.06
CA LEU A 320 -13.71 1.54 -5.79
C LEU A 320 -15.09 2.20 -5.98
N GLY A 321 -15.40 2.70 -7.19
CA GLY A 321 -16.66 3.39 -7.48
C GLY A 321 -16.72 4.80 -6.85
N LYS A 322 -17.92 5.40 -6.91
CA LYS A 322 -18.13 6.79 -6.47
C LYS A 322 -18.24 6.99 -4.96
N LYS A 323 -18.44 5.92 -4.19
CA LYS A 323 -18.63 5.96 -2.73
C LYS A 323 -17.82 4.83 -2.09
N TYR A 324 -16.81 5.20 -1.31
CA TYR A 324 -15.92 4.23 -0.68
C TYR A 324 -15.25 4.81 0.58
N ILE A 325 -14.69 3.92 1.40
CA ILE A 325 -13.94 4.25 2.59
C ILE A 325 -12.48 3.87 2.38
N ARG A 326 -11.57 4.77 2.77
CA ARG A 326 -10.12 4.50 2.80
C ARG A 326 -9.58 4.70 4.21
N VAL A 327 -8.87 3.71 4.72
CA VAL A 327 -8.03 3.83 5.91
C VAL A 327 -6.59 3.91 5.46
N ASN A 328 -5.93 5.05 5.68
CA ASN A 328 -4.47 5.15 5.54
C ASN A 328 -3.85 4.75 6.89
N VAL A 329 -3.28 3.55 6.94
CA VAL A 329 -2.74 2.97 8.18
C VAL A 329 -1.54 3.78 8.69
N ALA A 330 -0.63 4.22 7.81
CA ALA A 330 0.54 5.01 8.20
C ALA A 330 0.16 6.40 8.75
N ASP A 331 -0.93 7.00 8.24
CA ASP A 331 -1.45 8.30 8.71
C ASP A 331 -2.42 8.15 9.89
N MET A 332 -2.86 6.92 10.17
CA MET A 332 -3.86 6.60 11.20
C MET A 332 -5.14 7.44 11.02
N THR A 333 -5.60 7.55 9.76
CA THR A 333 -6.81 8.29 9.37
C THR A 333 -7.75 7.44 8.54
N LEU A 334 -9.05 7.71 8.68
CA LEU A 334 -10.10 7.18 7.82
C LEU A 334 -10.73 8.34 7.07
N ASN A 335 -10.76 8.22 5.74
CA ASN A 335 -11.47 9.15 4.86
C ASN A 335 -12.57 8.39 4.10
N ALA A 336 -13.78 8.90 4.15
CA ALA A 336 -14.91 8.39 3.39
C ALA A 336 -15.16 9.32 2.19
N PHE A 337 -15.13 8.76 0.99
CA PHE A 337 -15.17 9.49 -0.27
C PHE A 337 -16.53 9.37 -0.94
N LYS A 338 -16.99 10.48 -1.51
CA LYS A 338 -18.16 10.57 -2.37
C LYS A 338 -17.82 11.42 -3.59
N ASN A 339 -17.93 10.84 -4.80
CA ASN A 339 -17.57 11.50 -6.07
C ASN A 339 -16.17 12.14 -5.99
N ASP A 340 -15.18 11.36 -5.57
CA ASP A 340 -13.76 11.75 -5.41
C ASP A 340 -13.48 12.89 -4.41
N THR A 341 -14.50 13.34 -3.68
CA THR A 341 -14.35 14.32 -2.59
C THR A 341 -14.42 13.62 -1.23
N VAL A 342 -13.69 14.15 -0.24
CA VAL A 342 -13.74 13.67 1.14
C VAL A 342 -15.01 14.19 1.80
N ALA A 343 -15.99 13.29 2.00
CA ALA A 343 -17.25 13.62 2.67
C ALA A 343 -17.15 13.49 4.20
N LEU A 344 -16.25 12.62 4.70
CA LEU A 344 -16.03 12.42 6.13
C LEU A 344 -14.55 12.10 6.36
N SER A 345 -13.94 12.72 7.35
CA SER A 345 -12.57 12.44 7.80
C SER A 345 -12.54 12.28 9.31
N MET A 346 -11.74 11.31 9.78
CA MET A 346 -11.60 11.04 11.22
C MET A 346 -10.28 10.35 11.55
N LYS A 347 -9.87 10.47 12.81
CA LYS A 347 -8.76 9.70 13.37
C LYS A 347 -9.17 8.24 13.57
N VAL A 348 -8.17 7.35 13.47
CA VAL A 348 -8.34 5.94 13.82
C VAL A 348 -7.16 5.46 14.67
N CYS A 349 -7.40 4.40 15.48
CA CYS A 349 -6.30 3.60 16.01
C CYS A 349 -6.12 2.38 15.13
N VAL A 350 -4.87 2.04 14.81
CA VAL A 350 -4.47 0.89 13.99
C VAL A 350 -3.64 -0.09 14.82
N GLY A 351 -3.33 -1.24 14.28
CA GLY A 351 -2.47 -2.24 14.90
C GLY A 351 -1.08 -1.69 15.21
N ARG A 352 -0.50 -2.14 16.34
CA ARG A 352 0.94 -1.94 16.60
C ARG A 352 1.78 -2.76 15.63
N GLN A 353 3.05 -2.46 15.45
CA GLN A 353 3.93 -3.16 14.50
C GLN A 353 3.87 -4.69 14.64
N LYS A 354 3.92 -5.22 15.86
CA LYS A 354 3.81 -6.65 16.16
C LYS A 354 2.49 -7.29 15.72
N ASN A 355 1.40 -6.51 15.69
CA ASN A 355 0.05 -6.95 15.34
C ASN A 355 -0.50 -5.98 14.28
N SER A 356 0.16 -5.89 13.14
CA SER A 356 -0.13 -4.90 12.11
C SER A 356 -1.55 -5.04 11.56
N THR A 357 -2.16 -3.92 11.24
CA THR A 357 -3.43 -3.91 10.49
C THR A 357 -3.16 -4.39 9.07
N PRO A 358 -3.80 -5.47 8.60
CA PRO A 358 -3.57 -5.99 7.24
C PRO A 358 -4.05 -5.00 6.18
N LEU A 359 -3.27 -4.87 5.11
CA LEU A 359 -3.56 -3.99 3.98
C LEU A 359 -4.37 -4.76 2.94
N LEU A 360 -5.64 -4.40 2.76
CA LEU A 360 -6.58 -5.17 1.95
C LEU A 360 -7.67 -4.31 1.31
N GLN A 361 -8.39 -4.91 0.38
CA GLN A 361 -9.63 -4.37 -0.18
C GLN A 361 -10.79 -5.30 0.16
N SER A 362 -11.94 -4.72 0.52
CA SER A 362 -13.14 -5.46 0.84
C SER A 362 -14.39 -4.57 0.67
N LYS A 363 -15.52 -5.04 1.20
CA LYS A 363 -16.78 -4.28 1.25
C LYS A 363 -17.42 -4.45 2.62
N ILE A 364 -17.77 -3.34 3.26
CA ILE A 364 -18.59 -3.36 4.47
C ILE A 364 -20.00 -3.81 4.09
N PHE A 365 -20.44 -4.89 4.68
CA PHE A 365 -21.73 -5.51 4.36
C PHE A 365 -22.74 -5.46 5.52
N GLU A 366 -22.24 -5.26 6.75
CA GLU A 366 -23.09 -5.31 7.94
C GLU A 366 -22.59 -4.35 9.03
N LEU A 367 -23.54 -3.72 9.72
CA LEU A 367 -23.35 -3.04 10.98
C LEU A 367 -23.88 -3.93 12.11
N VAL A 368 -23.09 -4.12 13.17
CA VAL A 368 -23.53 -4.75 14.43
C VAL A 368 -23.64 -3.66 15.47
N ILE A 369 -24.83 -3.54 16.04
CA ILE A 369 -25.19 -2.51 16.99
C ILE A 369 -25.13 -3.10 18.39
N ASN A 370 -24.47 -2.41 19.29
CA ASN A 370 -24.26 -2.83 20.67
C ASN A 370 -23.67 -4.26 20.78
N PRO A 371 -22.52 -4.53 20.13
CA PRO A 371 -21.95 -5.87 20.00
C PRO A 371 -21.49 -6.43 21.34
N THR A 372 -21.54 -7.75 21.49
CA THR A 372 -20.67 -8.47 22.42
C THR A 372 -19.29 -8.65 21.78
N TRP A 373 -18.26 -8.81 22.57
CA TRP A 373 -16.91 -9.07 22.08
C TRP A 373 -16.38 -10.43 22.52
N THR A 374 -16.31 -11.37 21.59
CA THR A 374 -15.54 -12.60 21.81
C THR A 374 -14.06 -12.28 21.74
N VAL A 375 -13.35 -12.51 22.83
CA VAL A 375 -11.92 -12.18 22.94
C VAL A 375 -11.09 -13.16 22.13
N PRO A 376 -10.20 -12.68 21.22
CA PRO A 376 -9.29 -13.56 20.49
C PRO A 376 -8.33 -14.30 21.41
N ASN A 377 -7.99 -15.56 21.08
CA ASN A 377 -7.08 -16.39 21.87
C ASN A 377 -5.72 -15.72 22.11
N SER A 378 -5.19 -15.00 21.11
CA SER A 378 -3.93 -14.26 21.25
C SER A 378 -3.99 -13.19 22.36
N ILE A 379 -5.13 -12.54 22.56
CA ILE A 379 -5.33 -11.55 23.64
C ILE A 379 -5.50 -12.26 24.98
N ILE A 380 -6.25 -13.37 25.00
CA ILE A 380 -6.41 -14.18 26.22
C ILE A 380 -5.04 -14.61 26.74
N ILE A 381 -4.21 -15.22 25.90
CA ILE A 381 -2.90 -15.78 26.26
C ILE A 381 -1.88 -14.67 26.61
N ASN A 382 -1.78 -13.64 25.78
CA ASN A 382 -0.72 -12.66 25.92
C ASN A 382 -0.99 -11.55 26.94
N GLU A 383 -2.27 -11.28 27.25
CA GLU A 383 -2.69 -10.15 28.08
C GLU A 383 -3.59 -10.59 29.24
N ILE A 384 -4.78 -11.16 28.98
CA ILE A 384 -5.79 -11.40 30.02
C ILE A 384 -5.31 -12.45 31.04
N ALA A 385 -4.74 -13.55 30.62
CA ALA A 385 -4.22 -14.57 31.52
C ALA A 385 -3.22 -14.00 32.54
N LYS A 386 -2.32 -13.10 32.07
CA LYS A 386 -1.33 -12.43 32.94
C LYS A 386 -1.95 -11.47 33.94
N ILE A 387 -3.06 -10.83 33.56
CA ILE A 387 -3.82 -9.97 34.50
C ILE A 387 -4.57 -10.87 35.49
N ALA A 388 -5.23 -11.90 34.98
CA ALA A 388 -6.04 -12.81 35.78
C ALA A 388 -5.25 -13.58 36.87
N MET A 389 -3.98 -13.91 36.60
CA MET A 389 -3.08 -14.47 37.64
C MET A 389 -2.91 -13.57 38.85
N LYS A 390 -3.11 -12.26 38.71
CA LYS A 390 -2.91 -11.28 39.79
C LYS A 390 -4.19 -10.70 40.32
N ASP A 391 -5.26 -10.72 39.52
CA ASP A 391 -6.50 -9.99 39.80
C ASP A 391 -7.69 -10.65 39.10
N HIS A 392 -8.38 -11.54 39.85
CA HIS A 392 -9.59 -12.21 39.35
C HIS A 392 -10.79 -11.26 39.21
N SER A 393 -10.84 -10.14 39.95
CA SER A 393 -11.92 -9.15 39.84
C SER A 393 -11.89 -8.39 38.47
N TYR A 394 -10.84 -8.58 37.66
CA TYR A 394 -10.75 -8.05 36.31
C TYR A 394 -11.94 -8.44 35.44
N PHE A 395 -12.43 -9.66 35.55
CA PHE A 395 -13.54 -10.18 34.75
C PHE A 395 -14.85 -9.47 35.07
N GLU A 396 -15.18 -9.32 36.31
CA GLU A 396 -16.39 -8.62 36.77
C GLU A 396 -16.34 -7.13 36.37
N ARG A 397 -15.24 -6.43 36.70
CA ARG A 397 -15.07 -5.00 36.36
C ARG A 397 -15.14 -4.71 34.85
N ASN A 398 -14.74 -5.67 34.01
CA ASN A 398 -14.77 -5.53 32.55
C ASN A 398 -15.97 -6.24 31.91
N HIS A 399 -16.93 -6.77 32.72
CA HIS A 399 -18.09 -7.51 32.22
C HIS A 399 -17.71 -8.64 31.26
N ILE A 400 -16.69 -9.44 31.60
CA ILE A 400 -16.20 -10.55 30.78
C ILE A 400 -16.67 -11.85 31.42
N ARG A 401 -17.47 -12.63 30.69
CA ARG A 401 -17.87 -13.98 31.04
C ARG A 401 -16.94 -15.01 30.46
N VAL A 402 -16.66 -16.08 31.20
CA VAL A 402 -15.79 -17.17 30.78
C VAL A 402 -16.61 -18.43 30.57
N TYR A 403 -16.38 -19.11 29.43
CA TYR A 403 -17.09 -20.33 29.07
C TYR A 403 -16.10 -21.46 28.81
N LEU A 404 -16.42 -22.66 29.30
CA LEU A 404 -15.77 -23.92 28.97
C LEU A 404 -16.82 -24.85 28.36
N GLN A 405 -16.57 -25.32 27.10
CA GLN A 405 -17.51 -26.20 26.38
C GLN A 405 -18.95 -25.67 26.23
N GLY A 406 -19.15 -24.37 26.36
CA GLY A 406 -20.45 -23.70 26.25
C GLY A 406 -21.09 -23.33 27.59
N GLU A 407 -20.64 -23.92 28.71
CA GLU A 407 -21.10 -23.60 30.05
C GLU A 407 -20.30 -22.42 30.64
N GLU A 408 -21.01 -21.49 31.28
CA GLU A 408 -20.39 -20.37 31.98
C GLU A 408 -19.76 -20.85 33.30
N ILE A 409 -18.49 -20.46 33.51
CA ILE A 409 -17.72 -20.88 34.68
C ILE A 409 -17.15 -19.68 35.43
N ASP A 410 -16.91 -19.82 36.72
CA ASP A 410 -16.29 -18.80 37.55
C ASP A 410 -14.78 -18.65 37.17
N PRO A 411 -14.33 -17.47 36.76
CA PRO A 411 -12.93 -17.22 36.44
C PRO A 411 -11.95 -17.48 37.58
N SER A 412 -12.40 -17.43 38.83
CA SER A 412 -11.59 -17.68 40.02
C SER A 412 -11.17 -19.14 40.16
N THR A 413 -11.92 -20.06 39.56
CA THR A 413 -11.63 -21.50 39.57
C THR A 413 -10.57 -21.94 38.56
N ILE A 414 -10.13 -21.03 37.72
CA ILE A 414 -9.20 -21.32 36.61
C ILE A 414 -7.76 -21.08 37.03
N ASP A 415 -6.89 -22.06 36.78
CA ASP A 415 -5.45 -21.90 36.86
C ASP A 415 -4.91 -21.17 35.63
N TRP A 416 -4.88 -19.84 35.69
CA TRP A 416 -4.45 -18.98 34.59
C TRP A 416 -2.95 -19.14 34.20
N THR A 417 -2.14 -19.80 35.05
CA THR A 417 -0.73 -20.09 34.76
C THR A 417 -0.59 -21.14 33.68
N LYS A 418 -1.58 -22.00 33.47
CA LYS A 418 -1.61 -23.09 32.50
C LYS A 418 -2.07 -22.63 31.10
N ILE A 419 -2.52 -21.38 30.96
CA ILE A 419 -3.02 -20.86 29.67
C ILE A 419 -1.85 -20.58 28.74
N THR A 420 -1.76 -21.36 27.67
CA THR A 420 -0.71 -21.28 26.65
C THR A 420 -1.31 -21.39 25.24
N ILE A 421 -0.48 -21.21 24.19
CA ILE A 421 -0.90 -21.36 22.79
C ILE A 421 -1.45 -22.77 22.49
N ASN A 422 -0.93 -23.79 23.18
CA ASN A 422 -1.31 -25.18 22.99
C ASN A 422 -2.43 -25.64 23.95
N HIS A 423 -2.75 -24.81 24.95
CA HIS A 423 -3.77 -25.13 25.96
C HIS A 423 -4.56 -23.87 26.32
N GLN A 424 -5.57 -23.56 25.52
CA GLN A 424 -6.53 -22.46 25.77
C GLN A 424 -7.95 -22.94 25.40
N PRO A 425 -8.65 -23.63 26.35
CA PRO A 425 -9.97 -24.21 26.08
C PRO A 425 -11.12 -23.21 26.32
N TYR A 426 -10.84 -22.04 26.90
CA TYR A 426 -11.86 -21.11 27.37
C TYR A 426 -12.26 -20.11 26.29
N LYS A 427 -13.56 -19.86 26.16
CA LYS A 427 -14.12 -18.77 25.40
C LYS A 427 -14.45 -17.60 26.32
N LEU A 428 -13.83 -16.46 26.12
CA LEU A 428 -14.11 -15.24 26.84
C LEU A 428 -15.01 -14.33 26.02
N VAL A 429 -16.09 -13.83 26.64
CA VAL A 429 -17.06 -12.95 25.99
C VAL A 429 -17.31 -11.72 26.85
N GLN A 430 -16.97 -10.54 26.33
CA GLN A 430 -17.32 -9.28 26.97
C GLN A 430 -18.76 -8.90 26.59
N ASP A 431 -19.55 -8.52 27.56
CA ASP A 431 -20.94 -8.12 27.38
C ASP A 431 -21.06 -6.83 26.57
N SER A 432 -22.20 -6.67 25.93
CA SER A 432 -22.54 -5.43 25.20
C SER A 432 -22.71 -4.27 26.21
N GLY A 433 -22.46 -3.05 25.72
CA GLY A 433 -22.64 -1.86 26.55
C GLY A 433 -21.55 -0.80 26.33
N SER A 434 -21.60 0.25 27.14
CA SER A 434 -20.66 1.38 27.04
C SER A 434 -19.24 1.00 27.47
N ALA A 435 -19.07 -0.01 28.29
CA ALA A 435 -17.78 -0.54 28.75
C ALA A 435 -17.13 -1.50 27.74
N ASN A 436 -17.87 -1.98 26.74
CA ASN A 436 -17.35 -2.94 25.75
C ASN A 436 -16.18 -2.37 24.95
N SER A 437 -15.12 -3.15 24.78
CA SER A 437 -13.91 -2.76 24.05
C SER A 437 -14.16 -2.41 22.58
N LEU A 438 -15.21 -3.00 21.96
CA LEU A 438 -15.65 -2.67 20.61
C LEU A 438 -16.53 -1.42 20.57
N GLY A 439 -16.82 -0.79 21.71
CA GLY A 439 -17.79 0.30 21.83
C GLY A 439 -19.20 -0.15 21.44
N ARG A 440 -19.95 0.75 20.83
CA ARG A 440 -21.39 0.55 20.55
C ARG A 440 -21.69 0.13 19.11
N ILE A 441 -20.72 0.20 18.19
CA ILE A 441 -20.94 -0.07 16.76
C ILE A 441 -19.73 -0.77 16.16
N LYS A 442 -19.98 -1.85 15.42
CA LYS A 442 -19.00 -2.62 14.67
C LYS A 442 -19.40 -2.66 13.19
N PHE A 443 -18.44 -2.50 12.30
CA PHE A 443 -18.61 -2.51 10.85
C PHE A 443 -17.89 -3.75 10.29
N ASN A 444 -18.67 -4.74 9.86
CA ASN A 444 -18.14 -6.00 9.36
C ASN A 444 -17.86 -5.91 7.85
N PHE A 445 -16.67 -6.38 7.45
CA PHE A 445 -16.29 -6.62 6.06
C PHE A 445 -15.56 -7.96 5.93
N LYS A 446 -15.73 -8.62 4.79
CA LYS A 446 -15.19 -9.96 4.57
C LYS A 446 -13.67 -9.92 4.43
N ASN A 447 -12.96 -10.71 5.26
CA ASN A 447 -11.50 -10.87 5.20
C ASN A 447 -11.08 -12.11 6.01
N PRO A 448 -9.89 -12.73 5.72
CA PRO A 448 -9.41 -13.91 6.42
C PRO A 448 -8.76 -13.61 7.80
N PHE A 449 -8.57 -12.34 8.16
CA PHE A 449 -7.83 -11.90 9.36
C PHE A 449 -8.73 -11.58 10.54
N SER A 450 -10.05 -11.73 10.41
CA SER A 450 -11.02 -11.34 11.43
C SER A 450 -10.92 -9.88 11.89
N VAL A 451 -10.47 -8.98 10.99
CA VAL A 451 -10.38 -7.52 11.26
C VAL A 451 -11.68 -6.84 10.85
N TYR A 452 -12.00 -5.77 11.56
CA TYR A 452 -13.18 -4.94 11.32
C TYR A 452 -12.92 -3.50 11.78
N LEU A 453 -13.79 -2.56 11.36
CA LEU A 453 -13.84 -1.24 12.00
C LEU A 453 -14.79 -1.31 13.18
N HIS A 454 -14.46 -0.59 14.27
CA HIS A 454 -15.35 -0.56 15.43
C HIS A 454 -15.19 0.74 16.22
N ASP A 455 -16.21 1.05 16.99
CA ASP A 455 -16.17 2.05 18.03
C ASP A 455 -15.21 1.64 19.17
N THR A 456 -15.08 2.42 20.22
CA THR A 456 -14.25 2.08 21.37
C THR A 456 -14.76 2.77 22.64
N ASN A 457 -14.67 2.09 23.78
CA ASN A 457 -14.86 2.70 25.09
C ASN A 457 -13.69 3.63 25.47
N ALA A 458 -12.47 3.33 24.99
CA ALA A 458 -11.24 4.08 25.25
C ALA A 458 -11.08 5.28 24.33
N LYS A 459 -11.99 6.25 24.37
CA LYS A 459 -11.98 7.45 23.51
C LYS A 459 -10.70 8.30 23.67
N GLY A 460 -10.06 8.26 24.83
CA GLY A 460 -8.78 8.92 25.08
C GLY A 460 -7.64 8.45 24.15
N ALA A 461 -7.68 7.21 23.71
CA ALA A 461 -6.71 6.66 22.78
C ALA A 461 -6.69 7.40 21.43
N LEU A 462 -7.84 7.89 20.97
CA LEU A 462 -7.98 8.64 19.72
C LEU A 462 -7.44 10.08 19.79
N LYS A 463 -7.21 10.59 21.03
CA LYS A 463 -6.58 11.91 21.25
C LYS A 463 -5.05 11.83 21.18
N ARG A 464 -4.47 10.64 21.29
CA ARG A 464 -3.01 10.44 21.24
C ARG A 464 -2.48 10.78 19.86
N HIS A 465 -1.23 11.21 19.80
CA HIS A 465 -0.52 11.40 18.53
C HIS A 465 -0.22 10.03 17.91
N ASP A 466 0.45 9.15 18.65
CA ASP A 466 0.65 7.76 18.24
C ASP A 466 -0.60 6.93 18.59
N ARG A 467 -1.22 6.40 17.54
CA ARG A 467 -2.43 5.59 17.60
C ARG A 467 -2.24 4.18 17.02
N ALA A 468 -0.99 3.77 16.79
CA ALA A 468 -0.63 2.40 16.40
C ALA A 468 -0.59 1.47 17.63
N ILE A 469 -1.75 1.22 18.23
CA ILE A 469 -1.89 0.61 19.56
C ILE A 469 -2.84 -0.58 19.62
N SER A 470 -3.58 -0.88 18.57
CA SER A 470 -4.56 -1.99 18.55
C SER A 470 -3.89 -3.34 18.23
N HIS A 471 -4.69 -4.41 18.25
CA HIS A 471 -4.30 -5.77 17.86
C HIS A 471 -4.64 -6.08 16.38
N GLY A 472 -4.70 -5.05 15.51
CA GLY A 472 -4.98 -5.18 14.09
C GLY A 472 -6.33 -4.60 13.67
N CYS A 473 -7.37 -4.67 14.50
CA CYS A 473 -8.65 -4.01 14.24
C CYS A 473 -8.53 -2.47 14.26
N VAL A 474 -9.41 -1.79 13.56
CA VAL A 474 -9.37 -0.32 13.41
C VAL A 474 -10.45 0.33 14.28
N ARG A 475 -10.02 1.08 15.31
CA ARG A 475 -10.92 1.89 16.14
C ARG A 475 -11.22 3.21 15.47
N VAL A 476 -12.48 3.59 15.35
CA VAL A 476 -12.92 4.81 14.66
C VAL A 476 -13.36 5.90 15.65
N GLU A 477 -13.01 7.15 15.33
CA GLU A 477 -13.32 8.31 16.19
C GLU A 477 -14.81 8.68 16.18
N LYS A 478 -15.44 8.60 15.00
CA LYS A 478 -16.81 9.10 14.75
C LYS A 478 -17.71 7.98 14.19
N PRO A 479 -18.03 6.98 14.98
CA PRO A 479 -18.76 5.79 14.50
C PRO A 479 -20.15 6.14 13.97
N LEU A 480 -20.89 7.06 14.57
CA LEU A 480 -22.23 7.47 14.11
C LEU A 480 -22.19 8.26 12.80
N GLU A 481 -21.19 9.11 12.59
CA GLU A 481 -21.01 9.82 11.33
C GLU A 481 -20.68 8.82 10.21
N LEU A 482 -19.86 7.78 10.54
CA LEU A 482 -19.55 6.70 9.61
C LEU A 482 -20.79 5.85 9.29
N VAL A 483 -21.66 5.57 10.26
CA VAL A 483 -22.98 4.95 10.02
C VAL A 483 -23.78 5.79 9.03
N ASN A 484 -23.89 7.10 9.26
CA ASN A 484 -24.64 8.01 8.37
C ASN A 484 -24.07 7.96 6.94
N PHE A 485 -22.75 7.93 6.80
CA PHE A 485 -22.10 7.79 5.50
C PHE A 485 -22.46 6.45 4.83
N CYS A 486 -22.63 5.36 5.56
CA CYS A 486 -22.96 4.04 4.98
C CYS A 486 -24.36 3.97 4.37
N PHE A 487 -25.27 4.86 4.76
CA PHE A 487 -26.61 4.89 4.14
C PHE A 487 -26.57 5.38 2.70
N PRO A 488 -27.49 4.89 1.82
CA PRO A 488 -27.57 5.36 0.44
C PRO A 488 -27.86 6.86 0.35
N ASP A 489 -27.28 7.49 -0.65
CA ASP A 489 -27.62 8.87 -1.01
C ASP A 489 -28.92 8.85 -1.80
N LEU A 490 -29.95 9.44 -1.26
CA LEU A 490 -31.27 9.47 -1.91
C LEU A 490 -31.53 10.84 -2.53
N LYS A 491 -32.08 10.82 -3.76
CA LYS A 491 -32.55 12.04 -4.40
C LYS A 491 -33.74 12.61 -3.61
N PRO A 492 -33.95 13.94 -3.58
CA PRO A 492 -35.06 14.59 -2.85
C PRO A 492 -36.45 14.03 -3.20
N VAL A 493 -36.60 13.45 -4.39
CA VAL A 493 -37.87 12.88 -4.90
C VAL A 493 -38.34 11.64 -4.10
N TYR A 494 -37.45 10.97 -3.35
CA TYR A 494 -37.78 9.75 -2.60
C TYR A 494 -38.09 10.04 -1.12
N VAL A 495 -39.13 10.83 -0.83
CA VAL A 495 -39.51 11.21 0.54
C VAL A 495 -39.73 9.99 1.45
N THR A 496 -40.44 8.97 0.96
CA THR A 496 -40.71 7.73 1.73
C THR A 496 -39.46 6.93 2.05
N GLN A 497 -38.45 6.91 1.16
CA GLN A 497 -37.20 6.21 1.40
C GLN A 497 -36.29 7.02 2.36
N ASN A 498 -36.32 8.35 2.30
CA ASN A 498 -35.63 9.20 3.28
C ASN A 498 -36.19 8.97 4.68
N GLN A 499 -37.51 8.90 4.84
CA GLN A 499 -38.16 8.59 6.13
C GLN A 499 -37.77 7.21 6.65
N LYS A 500 -37.68 6.18 5.78
CA LYS A 500 -37.19 4.85 6.17
C LYS A 500 -35.74 4.89 6.66
N ASN A 501 -34.87 5.63 6.00
CA ASN A 501 -33.47 5.76 6.42
C ASN A 501 -33.34 6.52 7.74
N ASP A 502 -34.11 7.58 7.95
CA ASP A 502 -34.11 8.33 9.19
C ASP A 502 -34.65 7.48 10.35
N LEU A 503 -35.66 6.66 10.10
CA LEU A 503 -36.15 5.70 11.08
C LEU A 503 -35.10 4.65 11.43
N LEU A 504 -34.35 4.13 10.44
CA LEU A 504 -33.23 3.18 10.71
C LEU A 504 -32.10 3.82 11.51
N LYS A 505 -31.71 5.06 11.19
CA LYS A 505 -30.74 5.80 11.99
C LYS A 505 -31.20 5.99 13.44
N ASP A 506 -32.49 6.31 13.63
CA ASP A 506 -33.07 6.46 14.96
C ASP A 506 -33.19 5.12 15.71
N LYS A 507 -33.45 4.02 15.04
CA LYS A 507 -33.35 2.67 15.64
C LYS A 507 -31.92 2.38 16.15
N ILE A 508 -30.90 2.70 15.35
CA ILE A 508 -29.49 2.57 15.78
C ILE A 508 -29.24 3.46 17.01
N ARG A 509 -29.64 4.72 16.97
CA ARG A 509 -29.50 5.67 18.10
C ARG A 509 -30.16 5.12 19.37
N HIS A 510 -31.41 4.69 19.25
CA HIS A 510 -32.15 4.13 20.39
C HIS A 510 -31.52 2.86 20.95
N SER A 511 -31.01 1.98 20.07
CA SER A 511 -30.33 0.74 20.52
C SER A 511 -29.02 0.98 21.28
N ILE A 512 -28.44 2.18 21.17
CA ILE A 512 -27.24 2.60 21.91
C ILE A 512 -27.49 3.72 22.91
N ASP A 513 -28.73 3.82 23.38
CA ASP A 513 -29.20 4.74 24.41
C ASP A 513 -29.08 6.23 24.05
N LEU A 514 -29.15 6.54 22.76
CA LEU A 514 -29.15 7.92 22.28
C LEU A 514 -30.56 8.40 21.91
N LYS A 515 -30.79 9.70 22.06
CA LYS A 515 -32.08 10.36 21.76
C LYS A 515 -32.46 10.17 20.28
N VAL A 516 -33.70 9.78 20.03
CA VAL A 516 -34.36 9.72 18.73
C VAL A 516 -34.61 11.15 18.22
N ILE A 517 -34.29 11.40 16.93
CA ILE A 517 -34.29 12.76 16.37
C ILE A 517 -35.48 12.99 15.43
N SER A 518 -35.71 12.06 14.46
CA SER A 518 -36.70 12.24 13.42
C SER A 518 -38.14 12.15 13.93
N LYS A 519 -39.08 12.79 13.20
CA LYS A 519 -40.50 12.68 13.51
C LYS A 519 -40.98 11.23 13.46
N ALA A 520 -40.62 10.50 12.39
CA ALA A 520 -40.96 9.08 12.24
C ALA A 520 -40.40 8.19 13.37
N GLY A 521 -39.18 8.44 13.81
CA GLY A 521 -38.57 7.72 14.94
C GLY A 521 -39.28 8.01 16.26
N LYS A 522 -39.67 9.26 16.53
CA LYS A 522 -40.43 9.66 17.72
C LYS A 522 -41.82 9.03 17.77
N GLU A 523 -42.50 8.98 16.63
CA GLU A 523 -43.80 8.33 16.50
C GLU A 523 -43.68 6.80 16.70
N ALA A 524 -42.71 6.16 16.08
CA ALA A 524 -42.44 4.74 16.24
C ALA A 524 -42.07 4.39 17.71
N LEU A 525 -41.29 5.22 18.39
CA LEU A 525 -40.92 5.02 19.79
C LEU A 525 -42.15 5.09 20.72
N LYS A 526 -43.09 5.99 20.44
CA LYS A 526 -44.35 6.11 21.20
C LYS A 526 -45.26 4.92 20.98
N SER A 527 -45.40 4.46 19.73
CA SER A 527 -46.33 3.38 19.35
C SER A 527 -45.80 1.98 19.71
N ASN A 528 -44.51 1.71 19.50
CA ASN A 528 -43.92 0.41 19.77
C ASN A 528 -42.40 0.55 20.07
N PRO A 529 -42.01 0.82 21.35
CA PRO A 529 -40.60 0.95 21.75
C PRO A 529 -39.74 -0.28 21.43
N LYS A 530 -40.30 -1.49 21.52
CA LYS A 530 -39.56 -2.73 21.19
C LYS A 530 -39.14 -2.80 19.74
N SER A 531 -39.95 -2.25 18.81
CA SER A 531 -39.62 -2.20 17.39
C SER A 531 -38.46 -1.26 17.05
N MET A 532 -38.07 -0.40 17.99
CA MET A 532 -36.98 0.54 17.86
C MET A 532 -35.62 -0.05 18.19
N LYS A 533 -35.53 -1.26 18.74
CA LYS A 533 -34.27 -1.97 18.97
C LYS A 533 -33.83 -2.72 17.71
N ILE A 534 -32.52 -2.63 17.42
CA ILE A 534 -31.89 -3.32 16.30
C ILE A 534 -30.47 -3.74 16.70
N ASP A 535 -30.14 -5.01 16.45
CA ASP A 535 -28.82 -5.58 16.78
C ASP A 535 -27.90 -5.63 15.56
N ARG A 536 -28.48 -5.81 14.37
CA ARG A 536 -27.75 -5.94 13.11
C ARG A 536 -28.47 -5.24 11.98
N LEU A 537 -27.68 -4.63 11.08
CA LEU A 537 -28.18 -4.00 9.87
C LEU A 537 -27.30 -4.40 8.68
N ARG A 538 -27.87 -5.14 7.74
CA ARG A 538 -27.19 -5.43 6.47
C ARG A 538 -27.29 -4.21 5.55
N LEU A 539 -26.15 -3.81 4.99
CA LEU A 539 -26.08 -2.69 4.05
C LEU A 539 -26.48 -3.13 2.64
N ASN A 540 -27.13 -2.25 1.92
CA ASN A 540 -27.42 -2.40 0.50
C ASN A 540 -27.45 -1.01 -0.16
N PRO A 541 -26.52 -0.69 -1.08
CA PRO A 541 -25.36 -1.50 -1.49
C PRO A 541 -24.28 -1.63 -0.40
N PHE A 542 -23.39 -2.61 -0.54
CA PHE A 542 -22.19 -2.72 0.27
C PHE A 542 -21.25 -1.58 0.00
N ILE A 543 -20.54 -1.11 1.02
CA ILE A 543 -19.60 0.03 0.91
C ILE A 543 -18.18 -0.48 0.70
N PRO A 544 -17.53 -0.21 -0.43
CA PRO A 544 -16.14 -0.56 -0.64
C PRO A 544 -15.25 0.07 0.44
N ILE A 545 -14.31 -0.73 0.95
CA ILE A 545 -13.29 -0.31 1.89
C ILE A 545 -11.91 -0.72 1.39
N ILE A 546 -10.95 0.17 1.50
CA ILE A 546 -9.54 -0.10 1.29
C ILE A 546 -8.75 0.29 2.53
N MET A 547 -7.91 -0.61 3.01
CA MET A 547 -6.87 -0.33 3.97
C MET A 547 -5.54 -0.30 3.20
N ASP A 548 -4.94 0.87 3.07
CA ASP A 548 -3.68 1.09 2.39
C ASP A 548 -2.63 1.72 3.33
N TYR A 549 -1.40 1.84 2.83
CA TYR A 549 -0.26 2.32 3.59
C TYR A 549 0.46 3.39 2.78
N LYS A 550 0.18 4.65 3.08
CA LYS A 550 0.79 5.78 2.39
C LYS A 550 1.55 6.63 3.38
N THR A 551 2.86 6.58 3.28
CA THR A 551 3.79 7.38 4.07
C THR A 551 4.12 8.72 3.40
N CYS A 552 3.78 8.86 2.11
CA CYS A 552 3.80 10.11 1.36
C CYS A 552 2.53 10.24 0.50
N PHE A 553 1.84 11.37 0.58
CA PHE A 553 0.60 11.60 -0.16
C PHE A 553 0.28 13.10 -0.26
N ILE A 554 -0.62 13.46 -1.17
CA ILE A 554 -1.15 14.82 -1.29
C ILE A 554 -2.46 14.90 -0.51
N ASN A 555 -2.56 15.85 0.41
CA ASN A 555 -3.77 16.08 1.19
C ASN A 555 -4.87 16.79 0.35
N PRO A 556 -6.12 16.88 0.82
CA PRO A 556 -7.20 17.55 0.09
C PRO A 556 -6.93 19.03 -0.26
N LYS A 557 -6.00 19.69 0.46
CA LYS A 557 -5.57 21.07 0.18
C LYS A 557 -4.45 21.16 -0.86
N GLY A 558 -4.07 20.05 -1.51
CA GLY A 558 -3.03 20.00 -2.52
C GLY A 558 -1.59 20.06 -1.97
N LYS A 559 -1.38 19.84 -0.67
CA LYS A 559 -0.06 19.89 -0.04
C LYS A 559 0.49 18.50 0.23
N ILE A 560 1.77 18.29 -0.06
CA ILE A 560 2.48 17.04 0.24
C ILE A 560 2.52 16.79 1.74
N GLN A 561 2.35 15.54 2.11
CA GLN A 561 2.38 15.06 3.49
C GLN A 561 3.32 13.86 3.59
N PHE A 562 4.09 13.79 4.66
CA PHE A 562 4.94 12.66 5.01
C PHE A 562 4.51 12.06 6.34
N ARG A 563 4.66 10.74 6.50
CA ARG A 563 4.35 10.03 7.74
C ARG A 563 5.46 9.05 8.07
N ASN A 564 5.55 8.68 9.33
CA ASN A 564 6.48 7.66 9.78
C ASN A 564 6.13 6.30 9.18
N ASP A 565 7.16 5.52 8.90
CA ASP A 565 7.04 4.13 8.44
C ASP A 565 6.85 3.19 9.64
N ILE A 566 5.64 3.21 10.23
CA ILE A 566 5.33 2.50 11.49
C ILE A 566 5.40 0.98 11.39
N TYR A 567 5.44 0.41 10.17
CA TYR A 567 5.54 -1.03 9.91
C TYR A 567 6.80 -1.41 9.13
N SER A 568 7.73 -0.47 8.91
CA SER A 568 8.98 -0.66 8.16
C SER A 568 8.77 -1.13 6.70
N LEU A 569 7.61 -0.79 6.10
CA LEU A 569 7.26 -1.20 4.74
C LEU A 569 7.89 -0.31 3.65
N ASP A 570 8.30 0.92 3.97
CA ASP A 570 9.06 1.77 3.02
C ASP A 570 10.45 1.19 2.79
N SER A 571 11.13 0.83 3.88
CA SER A 571 12.48 0.27 3.82
C SER A 571 12.49 -1.05 3.02
N LEU A 572 11.54 -1.95 3.30
CA LEU A 572 11.40 -3.20 2.57
C LEU A 572 11.12 -2.98 1.08
N LEU A 573 10.19 -2.07 0.75
CA LEU A 573 9.86 -1.77 -0.64
C LEU A 573 11.03 -1.10 -1.38
N ASN A 574 11.75 -0.20 -0.72
CA ASN A 574 12.92 0.45 -1.31
C ASN A 574 14.01 -0.55 -1.66
N ILE A 575 14.29 -1.53 -0.78
CA ILE A 575 15.24 -2.63 -1.07
C ILE A 575 14.79 -3.38 -2.32
N GLN A 576 13.52 -3.73 -2.45
CA GLN A 576 12.99 -4.44 -3.61
C GLN A 576 13.05 -3.60 -4.90
N LEU A 577 12.75 -2.30 -4.81
CA LEU A 577 12.89 -1.39 -5.96
C LEU A 577 14.34 -1.32 -6.43
N LEU A 578 15.30 -1.21 -5.52
CA LEU A 578 16.72 -1.17 -5.87
C LEU A 578 17.23 -2.49 -6.46
N ALA A 579 16.60 -3.61 -6.12
CA ALA A 579 16.97 -4.94 -6.59
C ALA A 579 16.37 -5.31 -7.98
N ILE A 580 15.53 -4.48 -8.59
CA ILE A 580 14.88 -4.78 -9.89
C ILE A 580 15.91 -5.20 -10.96
N HIS A 581 17.13 -4.71 -10.89
CA HIS A 581 18.20 -4.99 -11.83
C HIS A 581 18.85 -6.39 -11.65
N GLN A 582 18.63 -7.08 -10.52
CA GLN A 582 19.32 -8.33 -10.17
C GLN A 582 18.56 -9.60 -10.59
N HIS A 583 17.42 -9.45 -11.24
CA HIS A 583 16.56 -10.52 -11.74
C HIS A 583 16.28 -10.34 -13.24
#